data_3806e75f69cced3ffa5b4f3d3cfd2104
#
_entry.id   3806e75f69cced3ffa5b4f3d3cfd2104
#
_cell.length_a   1.000
_cell.length_b   1.000
_cell.length_c   1.000
_cell.angle_alpha   90.00
_cell.angle_beta   90.00
_cell.angle_gamma   90.00
#
_symmetry.space_group_name_H-M   'P 1'
#
loop_
_entity.id
_entity.type
_entity.pdbx_description
1 polymer ?
#
loop_
_entity_poly.entity_id
_entity_poly.type
_entity_poly.pdbx_seq_one_letter_code
_entity_poly.pdbx_strand_id
1 'polypeptide(L)'
;ILVANTDMGQGLQTTLRKIVAQVLGINYDEIIYNNPDTDRVPDSGPTAASRSVMVVGKLLERAAKKLKVQWIDKKEQIIIESYKHPDLIPWDEKNFCGDAYPSYSWGVNVVEVEVNTLTGVTDVKGIYSAFDVGKEIDKTIMEGQVQGGVIQGLGYGSCEKMECSDGVLKQHSITDYIIPTAKDVVNIKNVFIDNPCELGPFGAKGAGELTLVG
;
A
#
# COMPACT_ATOMS: atom_id res chain seq x y z
N ILE A 1 -1.15 -0.38 20.02
CA ILE A 1 -0.42 -1.07 18.95
C ILE A 1 1.02 -0.62 19.00
N LEU A 2 1.96 -1.58 19.00
CA LEU A 2 3.41 -1.34 18.98
C LEU A 2 4.00 -2.04 17.76
N VAL A 3 4.35 -1.28 16.73
CA VAL A 3 4.97 -1.74 15.48
C VAL A 3 5.95 -0.69 14.96
N ALA A 4 6.99 -1.10 14.23
CA ALA A 4 8.00 -0.19 13.69
C ALA A 4 7.59 0.45 12.34
N ASN A 5 6.50 -0.01 11.71
CA ASN A 5 6.09 0.48 10.41
C ASN A 5 5.66 1.95 10.46
N THR A 6 6.17 2.72 9.51
CA THR A 6 5.95 4.17 9.42
C THR A 6 4.72 4.50 8.60
N ASP A 7 3.92 5.43 9.06
CA ASP A 7 2.88 6.09 8.25
C ASP A 7 3.48 7.38 7.64
N MET A 8 3.50 7.43 6.32
CA MET A 8 4.02 8.55 5.52
C MET A 8 2.89 9.35 4.85
N GLY A 9 1.65 9.11 5.28
CA GLY A 9 0.44 9.65 4.68
C GLY A 9 -0.42 8.62 3.92
N GLN A 10 0.05 7.34 3.83
CA GLN A 10 -0.68 6.26 3.16
C GLN A 10 -1.82 5.66 4.00
N GLY A 11 -2.05 6.15 5.21
CA GLY A 11 -3.16 5.72 6.06
C GLY A 11 -2.93 4.39 6.80
N LEU A 12 -1.67 4.00 6.99
CA LEU A 12 -1.32 2.76 7.66
C LEU A 12 -1.80 2.73 9.12
N GLN A 13 -1.62 3.80 9.87
CA GLN A 13 -2.08 3.89 11.26
C GLN A 13 -3.58 3.65 11.37
N THR A 14 -4.35 4.28 10.50
CA THR A 14 -5.80 4.10 10.45
C THR A 14 -6.16 2.66 10.13
N THR A 15 -5.53 2.08 9.13
CA THR A 15 -5.80 0.71 8.68
C THR A 15 -5.48 -0.32 9.77
N LEU A 16 -4.31 -0.22 10.41
CA LEU A 16 -3.91 -1.15 11.48
C LEU A 16 -4.80 -1.02 12.72
N ARG A 17 -5.23 0.18 13.09
CA ARG A 17 -6.20 0.39 14.16
C ARG A 17 -7.55 -0.25 13.85
N LYS A 18 -8.05 -0.12 12.61
CA LYS A 18 -9.30 -0.75 12.17
C LYS A 18 -9.23 -2.27 12.24
N ILE A 19 -8.11 -2.88 11.86
CA ILE A 19 -7.92 -4.33 11.98
C ILE A 19 -8.08 -4.78 13.43
N VAL A 20 -7.40 -4.13 14.36
CA VAL A 20 -7.46 -4.51 15.78
C VAL A 20 -8.84 -4.24 16.38
N ALA A 21 -9.42 -3.09 16.10
CA ALA A 21 -10.76 -2.72 16.58
C ALA A 21 -11.82 -3.74 16.11
N GLN A 22 -11.77 -4.14 14.84
CA GLN A 22 -12.69 -5.13 14.27
C GLN A 22 -12.56 -6.51 14.94
N VAL A 23 -11.34 -6.98 15.21
CA VAL A 23 -11.12 -8.25 15.89
C VAL A 23 -11.63 -8.21 17.33
N LEU A 24 -11.30 -7.16 18.07
CA LEU A 24 -11.69 -7.03 19.47
C LEU A 24 -13.19 -6.72 19.62
N GLY A 25 -13.79 -6.09 18.65
CA GLY A 25 -15.19 -5.63 18.69
C GLY A 25 -15.37 -4.38 19.56
N ILE A 26 -14.37 -3.49 19.57
CA ILE A 26 -14.37 -2.22 20.32
C ILE A 26 -14.31 -1.03 19.35
N ASN A 27 -14.54 0.17 19.87
CA ASN A 27 -14.48 1.36 19.06
C ASN A 27 -13.05 1.61 18.54
N TYR A 28 -12.94 2.05 17.31
CA TYR A 28 -11.69 2.46 16.69
C TYR A 28 -10.91 3.50 17.52
N ASP A 29 -11.61 4.45 18.16
CA ASP A 29 -11.00 5.51 18.95
C ASP A 29 -10.37 5.00 20.25
N GLU A 30 -10.73 3.79 20.68
CA GLU A 30 -10.12 3.14 21.85
C GLU A 30 -8.78 2.48 21.51
N ILE A 31 -8.43 2.36 20.22
CA ILE A 31 -7.16 1.81 19.79
C ILE A 31 -6.11 2.91 19.69
N ILE A 32 -5.10 2.84 20.53
CA ILE A 32 -3.95 3.74 20.49
C ILE A 32 -2.87 3.13 19.60
N TYR A 33 -2.41 3.89 18.60
CA TYR A 33 -1.23 3.58 17.81
C TYR A 33 -0.09 4.46 18.32
N ASN A 34 0.91 3.85 18.91
CA ASN A 34 2.10 4.58 19.32
C ASN A 34 2.97 4.84 18.09
N ASN A 35 3.40 6.10 17.94
CA ASN A 35 4.38 6.43 16.91
C ASN A 35 5.62 5.55 17.07
N PRO A 36 6.17 5.01 15.99
CA PRO A 36 7.36 4.17 16.04
C PRO A 36 8.52 4.87 16.75
N ASP A 37 9.03 4.20 17.76
CA ASP A 37 10.19 4.60 18.54
C ASP A 37 11.03 3.35 18.73
N THR A 38 12.26 3.36 18.24
CA THR A 38 13.14 2.18 18.23
C THR A 38 13.41 1.57 19.61
N ASP A 39 13.23 2.36 20.67
CA ASP A 39 13.37 1.89 22.04
C ASP A 39 12.11 1.17 22.57
N ARG A 40 10.98 1.29 21.86
CA ARG A 40 9.67 0.85 22.37
C ARG A 40 8.95 -0.15 21.48
N VAL A 41 9.29 -0.20 20.20
CA VAL A 41 8.61 -1.07 19.25
C VAL A 41 9.50 -2.22 18.82
N PRO A 42 8.94 -3.42 18.57
CA PRO A 42 9.71 -4.51 18.00
C PRO A 42 10.08 -4.21 16.54
N ASP A 43 11.14 -4.83 16.06
CA ASP A 43 11.46 -4.83 14.63
C ASP A 43 10.31 -5.47 13.85
N SER A 44 9.64 -4.68 13.02
CA SER A 44 8.52 -5.12 12.17
C SER A 44 8.94 -5.22 10.70
N GLY A 45 10.23 -5.07 10.43
CA GLY A 45 10.79 -4.96 9.08
C GLY A 45 10.45 -3.61 8.42
N PRO A 46 10.93 -3.38 7.20
CA PRO A 46 10.78 -2.11 6.50
C PRO A 46 9.33 -1.84 6.08
N THR A 47 9.00 -0.54 5.99
CA THR A 47 7.78 -0.07 5.34
C THR A 47 8.07 0.11 3.84
N ALA A 48 8.08 -1.00 3.11
CA ALA A 48 8.40 -1.09 1.69
C ALA A 48 7.68 -2.28 1.06
N ALA A 49 7.70 -2.39 -0.27
CA ALA A 49 7.12 -3.50 -1.05
C ALA A 49 5.64 -3.78 -0.70
N SER A 50 4.89 -2.77 -0.35
CA SER A 50 3.45 -2.83 0.00
C SER A 50 3.08 -3.89 1.05
N ARG A 51 4.04 -4.33 1.87
CA ARG A 51 3.89 -5.46 2.79
C ARG A 51 3.22 -5.12 4.13
N SER A 52 3.18 -3.87 4.54
CA SER A 52 2.83 -3.49 5.91
C SER A 52 1.43 -3.94 6.32
N VAL A 53 0.40 -3.73 5.50
CA VAL A 53 -0.95 -4.19 5.82
C VAL A 53 -1.04 -5.70 5.74
N MET A 54 -0.51 -6.33 4.69
CA MET A 54 -0.61 -7.77 4.49
C MET A 54 0.11 -8.55 5.59
N VAL A 55 1.38 -8.23 5.85
CA VAL A 55 2.22 -8.96 6.82
C VAL A 55 1.93 -8.50 8.25
N VAL A 56 2.18 -7.20 8.55
CA VAL A 56 2.05 -6.71 9.93
C VAL A 56 0.60 -6.63 10.36
N GLY A 57 -0.32 -6.25 9.47
CA GLY A 57 -1.74 -6.32 9.73
C GLY A 57 -2.22 -7.74 10.06
N LYS A 58 -1.69 -8.78 9.39
CA LYS A 58 -2.00 -10.19 9.74
C LYS A 58 -1.47 -10.58 11.11
N LEU A 59 -0.27 -10.14 11.47
CA LEU A 59 0.26 -10.37 12.82
C LEU A 59 -0.60 -9.70 13.89
N LEU A 60 -1.04 -8.48 13.65
CA LEU A 60 -1.95 -7.75 14.55
C LEU A 60 -3.33 -8.43 14.65
N GLU A 61 -3.88 -8.92 13.52
CA GLU A 61 -5.11 -9.72 13.53
C GLU A 61 -4.97 -10.94 14.45
N ARG A 62 -3.86 -11.68 14.33
CA ARG A 62 -3.56 -12.86 15.14
C ARG A 62 -3.36 -12.51 16.62
N ALA A 63 -2.57 -11.46 16.90
CA ALA A 63 -2.34 -10.98 18.26
C ALA A 63 -3.65 -10.55 18.94
N ALA A 64 -4.47 -9.78 18.23
CA ALA A 64 -5.77 -9.33 18.73
C ALA A 64 -6.74 -10.52 18.97
N LYS A 65 -6.76 -11.54 18.10
CA LYS A 65 -7.54 -12.76 18.31
C LYS A 65 -7.10 -13.50 19.58
N LYS A 66 -5.79 -13.64 19.80
CA LYS A 66 -5.26 -14.25 21.01
C LYS A 66 -5.61 -13.44 22.25
N LEU A 67 -5.42 -12.13 22.19
CA LEU A 67 -5.77 -11.23 23.30
C LEU A 67 -7.25 -11.35 23.64
N LYS A 68 -8.14 -11.36 22.65
CA LYS A 68 -9.59 -11.49 22.85
C LYS A 68 -9.97 -12.76 23.61
N VAL A 69 -9.32 -13.89 23.33
CA VAL A 69 -9.60 -15.18 23.98
C VAL A 69 -9.12 -15.20 25.44
N GLN A 70 -8.00 -14.57 25.72
CA GLN A 70 -7.39 -14.57 27.05
C GLN A 70 -7.56 -13.24 27.79
N TRP A 71 -8.53 -12.42 27.38
CA TRP A 71 -8.80 -11.11 27.97
C TRP A 71 -9.12 -11.23 29.46
N ILE A 72 -8.38 -10.51 30.28
CA ILE A 72 -8.61 -10.39 31.72
C ILE A 72 -8.87 -8.91 32.01
N ASP A 73 -10.07 -8.60 32.45
CA ASP A 73 -10.45 -7.23 32.77
C ASP A 73 -9.52 -6.58 33.81
N LYS A 74 -9.19 -5.30 33.59
CA LYS A 74 -8.31 -4.49 34.47
C LYS A 74 -6.89 -5.04 34.68
N LYS A 75 -6.44 -5.96 33.84
CA LYS A 75 -5.07 -6.46 33.87
C LYS A 75 -4.34 -6.09 32.59
N GLU A 76 -3.13 -5.55 32.72
CA GLU A 76 -2.25 -5.33 31.58
C GLU A 76 -1.84 -6.67 30.96
N GLN A 77 -2.00 -6.78 29.65
CA GLN A 77 -1.64 -7.97 28.88
C GLN A 77 -0.91 -7.57 27.61
N ILE A 78 0.17 -8.26 27.32
CA ILE A 78 0.98 -8.04 26.12
C ILE A 78 0.98 -9.32 25.28
N ILE A 79 0.58 -9.21 24.03
CA ILE A 79 0.66 -10.30 23.05
C ILE A 79 1.67 -9.91 21.98
N ILE A 80 2.61 -10.78 21.73
CA ILE A 80 3.65 -10.61 20.70
C ILE A 80 3.46 -11.70 19.65
N GLU A 81 3.44 -11.28 18.37
CA GLU A 81 3.41 -12.18 17.21
C GLU A 81 4.66 -11.96 16.37
N SER A 82 5.20 -13.06 15.87
CA SER A 82 6.35 -13.02 14.96
C SER A 82 5.97 -13.53 13.59
N TYR A 83 6.57 -12.93 12.56
CA TYR A 83 6.41 -13.38 11.18
C TYR A 83 7.07 -14.76 11.00
N LYS A 84 6.33 -15.64 10.34
CA LYS A 84 6.87 -16.90 9.81
C LYS A 84 6.68 -16.85 8.30
N HIS A 85 7.76 -17.06 7.60
CA HIS A 85 7.69 -17.14 6.14
C HIS A 85 6.80 -18.33 5.75
N PRO A 86 5.89 -18.17 4.78
CA PRO A 86 5.16 -19.30 4.21
C PRO A 86 6.12 -20.35 3.62
N ASP A 87 5.67 -21.59 3.54
CA ASP A 87 6.41 -22.66 2.86
C ASP A 87 6.35 -22.40 1.35
N LEU A 88 7.38 -21.76 0.83
CA LEU A 88 7.56 -21.43 -0.57
C LEU A 88 8.78 -22.14 -1.13
N ILE A 89 8.84 -22.32 -2.43
CA ILE A 89 10.06 -22.75 -3.12
C ILE A 89 11.11 -21.64 -2.94
N PRO A 90 12.26 -21.91 -2.29
CA PRO A 90 13.27 -20.88 -2.07
C PRO A 90 13.67 -20.18 -3.37
N TRP A 91 13.77 -18.87 -3.32
CA TRP A 91 14.22 -18.08 -4.45
C TRP A 91 15.71 -18.29 -4.70
N ASP A 92 16.05 -18.71 -5.92
CA ASP A 92 17.43 -18.84 -6.41
C ASP A 92 17.81 -17.61 -7.23
N GLU A 93 18.60 -16.72 -6.63
CA GLU A 93 19.03 -15.47 -7.29
C GLU A 93 19.92 -15.71 -8.51
N LYS A 94 20.65 -16.83 -8.56
CA LYS A 94 21.56 -17.13 -9.66
C LYS A 94 20.82 -17.58 -10.92
N ASN A 95 19.79 -18.40 -10.73
CA ASN A 95 19.00 -18.97 -11.82
C ASN A 95 17.65 -18.23 -12.02
N PHE A 96 17.34 -17.24 -11.20
CA PHE A 96 16.10 -16.48 -11.21
C PHE A 96 14.86 -17.39 -11.21
N CYS A 97 14.83 -18.36 -10.34
CA CYS A 97 13.72 -19.29 -10.21
C CYS A 97 13.32 -19.53 -8.74
N GLY A 98 12.08 -19.96 -8.52
CA GLY A 98 11.48 -20.13 -7.20
C GLY A 98 10.34 -19.15 -6.97
N ASP A 99 9.83 -19.12 -5.72
CA ASP A 99 8.73 -18.24 -5.31
C ASP A 99 9.30 -16.96 -4.66
N ALA A 100 9.43 -15.90 -5.46
CA ALA A 100 9.94 -14.62 -4.97
C ALA A 100 8.99 -13.95 -3.96
N TYR A 101 7.68 -14.16 -4.11
CA TYR A 101 6.65 -13.54 -3.30
C TYR A 101 5.56 -14.55 -2.91
N PRO A 102 4.98 -14.43 -1.70
CA PRO A 102 3.95 -15.35 -1.23
C PRO A 102 2.57 -15.08 -1.86
N SER A 103 2.38 -13.93 -2.48
CA SER A 103 1.13 -13.53 -3.11
C SER A 103 1.37 -12.43 -4.13
N TYR A 104 0.49 -12.35 -5.12
CA TYR A 104 0.50 -11.33 -6.16
C TYR A 104 -0.82 -10.58 -6.16
N SER A 105 -0.75 -9.29 -6.47
CA SER A 105 -1.89 -8.44 -6.78
C SER A 105 -1.93 -8.17 -8.28
N TRP A 106 -3.13 -8.03 -8.83
CA TRP A 106 -3.35 -7.79 -10.25
C TRP A 106 -4.02 -6.46 -10.46
N GLY A 107 -3.66 -5.77 -11.52
CA GLY A 107 -4.26 -4.49 -11.84
C GLY A 107 -4.30 -4.26 -13.34
N VAL A 108 -5.27 -3.47 -13.76
CA VAL A 108 -5.37 -2.94 -15.13
C VAL A 108 -5.83 -1.50 -15.08
N ASN A 109 -5.21 -0.66 -15.92
CA ASN A 109 -5.64 0.70 -16.17
C ASN A 109 -6.03 0.84 -17.64
N VAL A 110 -7.13 1.54 -17.89
CA VAL A 110 -7.58 1.96 -19.22
C VAL A 110 -7.58 3.48 -19.23
N VAL A 111 -6.80 4.07 -20.13
CA VAL A 111 -6.66 5.52 -20.26
C VAL A 111 -7.37 5.99 -21.51
N GLU A 112 -8.31 6.91 -21.37
CA GLU A 112 -8.98 7.57 -22.45
C GLU A 112 -8.22 8.83 -22.81
N VAL A 113 -7.81 8.94 -24.07
CA VAL A 113 -7.02 10.07 -24.58
C VAL A 113 -7.65 10.69 -25.82
N GLU A 114 -7.47 12.01 -25.98
CA GLU A 114 -7.76 12.75 -27.19
C GLU A 114 -6.46 13.31 -27.76
N VAL A 115 -6.19 13.02 -29.02
CA VAL A 115 -4.96 13.46 -29.68
C VAL A 115 -5.28 14.44 -30.80
N ASN A 116 -4.73 15.64 -30.73
CA ASN A 116 -4.76 16.58 -31.85
C ASN A 116 -3.77 16.12 -32.92
N THR A 117 -4.29 15.60 -34.02
CA THR A 117 -3.47 15.03 -35.11
C THR A 117 -2.59 16.01 -35.86
N LEU A 118 -2.86 17.32 -35.74
CA LEU A 118 -2.05 18.37 -36.38
C LEU A 118 -0.89 18.81 -35.51
N THR A 119 -1.08 18.88 -34.18
CA THR A 119 -0.08 19.38 -33.23
C THR A 119 0.63 18.27 -32.48
N GLY A 120 0.05 17.06 -32.41
CA GLY A 120 0.53 15.96 -31.59
C GLY A 120 0.21 16.12 -30.10
N VAL A 121 -0.49 17.17 -29.70
CA VAL A 121 -0.89 17.36 -28.29
C VAL A 121 -1.89 16.30 -27.90
N THR A 122 -1.64 15.67 -26.75
CA THR A 122 -2.47 14.62 -26.18
C THR A 122 -3.10 15.10 -24.88
N ASP A 123 -4.42 15.01 -24.79
CA ASP A 123 -5.20 15.28 -23.59
C ASP A 123 -5.72 13.96 -23.01
N VAL A 124 -5.45 13.71 -21.75
CA VAL A 124 -6.03 12.59 -21.01
C VAL A 124 -7.41 12.98 -20.50
N LYS A 125 -8.45 12.23 -20.91
CA LYS A 125 -9.85 12.53 -20.55
C LYS A 125 -10.32 11.76 -19.32
N GLY A 126 -9.77 10.58 -19.08
CA GLY A 126 -10.13 9.75 -17.92
C GLY A 126 -9.24 8.53 -17.77
N ILE A 127 -9.19 8.01 -16.54
CA ILE A 127 -8.48 6.80 -16.21
C ILE A 127 -9.44 5.87 -15.46
N TYR A 128 -9.56 4.64 -15.94
CA TYR A 128 -10.44 3.62 -15.43
C TYR A 128 -9.61 2.43 -14.96
N SER A 129 -9.66 2.12 -13.68
CA SER A 129 -8.78 1.13 -13.06
C SER A 129 -9.57 -0.01 -12.43
N ALA A 130 -9.04 -1.22 -12.51
CA ALA A 130 -9.51 -2.36 -11.74
C ALA A 130 -8.33 -3.02 -11.04
N PHE A 131 -8.43 -3.19 -9.71
CA PHE A 131 -7.35 -3.74 -8.89
C PHE A 131 -7.83 -4.87 -8.00
N ASP A 132 -7.08 -5.97 -8.02
CA ASP A 132 -7.16 -7.05 -7.04
C ASP A 132 -6.31 -6.68 -5.82
N VAL A 133 -6.95 -6.13 -4.82
CA VAL A 133 -6.34 -5.78 -3.53
C VAL A 133 -6.73 -6.74 -2.40
N GLY A 134 -7.26 -7.91 -2.80
CA GLY A 134 -7.89 -8.83 -1.85
C GLY A 134 -9.20 -8.25 -1.36
N LYS A 135 -9.35 -8.13 -0.05
CA LYS A 135 -10.47 -7.45 0.58
C LYS A 135 -10.00 -6.17 1.24
N GLU A 136 -10.55 -5.04 0.82
CA GLU A 136 -10.19 -3.75 1.38
C GLU A 136 -10.59 -3.65 2.87
N ILE A 137 -9.68 -3.16 3.71
CA ILE A 137 -9.94 -2.87 5.13
C ILE A 137 -10.67 -1.53 5.26
N ASP A 138 -10.27 -0.58 4.45
CA ASP A 138 -10.83 0.77 4.38
C ASP A 138 -10.92 1.23 2.94
N LYS A 139 -12.14 1.32 2.43
CA LYS A 139 -12.39 1.68 1.04
C LYS A 139 -11.90 3.10 0.72
N THR A 140 -12.12 4.07 1.60
CA THR A 140 -11.73 5.46 1.38
C THR A 140 -10.20 5.61 1.29
N ILE A 141 -9.47 4.96 2.20
CA ILE A 141 -8.00 4.94 2.16
C ILE A 141 -7.51 4.25 0.88
N MET A 142 -8.15 3.14 0.50
CA MET A 142 -7.77 2.40 -0.69
C MET A 142 -8.01 3.20 -1.97
N GLU A 143 -9.14 3.89 -2.08
CA GLU A 143 -9.42 4.82 -3.19
C GLU A 143 -8.37 5.93 -3.26
N GLY A 144 -7.99 6.51 -2.12
CA GLY A 144 -6.91 7.50 -2.05
C GLY A 144 -5.55 6.97 -2.52
N GLN A 145 -5.22 5.72 -2.18
CA GLN A 145 -4.00 5.07 -2.67
C GLN A 145 -4.03 4.88 -4.19
N VAL A 146 -5.17 4.46 -4.75
CA VAL A 146 -5.33 4.33 -6.21
C VAL A 146 -5.16 5.67 -6.90
N GLN A 147 -5.87 6.71 -6.43
CA GLN A 147 -5.79 8.04 -7.03
C GLN A 147 -4.35 8.58 -6.99
N GLY A 148 -3.67 8.45 -5.85
CA GLY A 148 -2.29 8.89 -5.71
C GLY A 148 -1.31 8.17 -6.64
N GLY A 149 -1.42 6.84 -6.73
CA GLY A 149 -0.53 6.05 -7.60
C GLY A 149 -0.80 6.25 -9.09
N VAL A 150 -2.07 6.30 -9.49
CA VAL A 150 -2.48 6.55 -10.89
C VAL A 150 -1.97 7.91 -11.37
N ILE A 151 -2.02 8.95 -10.52
CA ILE A 151 -1.49 10.29 -10.88
C ILE A 151 0.03 10.25 -11.03
N GLN A 152 0.76 9.45 -10.27
CA GLN A 152 2.18 9.24 -10.53
C GLN A 152 2.42 8.58 -11.89
N GLY A 153 1.64 7.56 -12.26
CA GLY A 153 1.70 6.94 -13.59
C GLY A 153 1.42 7.94 -14.70
N LEU A 154 0.39 8.78 -14.53
CA LEU A 154 0.08 9.88 -15.46
C LEU A 154 1.27 10.84 -15.60
N GLY A 155 1.90 11.22 -14.50
CA GLY A 155 3.09 12.07 -14.50
C GLY A 155 4.22 11.47 -15.32
N TYR A 156 4.57 10.24 -15.08
CA TYR A 156 5.61 9.52 -15.83
C TYR A 156 5.32 9.43 -17.32
N GLY A 157 4.06 9.22 -17.69
CA GLY A 157 3.65 9.11 -19.09
C GLY A 157 3.51 10.43 -19.83
N SER A 158 3.41 11.57 -19.13
CA SER A 158 3.01 12.84 -19.76
C SER A 158 4.01 14.00 -19.57
N CYS A 159 4.42 14.30 -18.34
CA CYS A 159 5.15 15.55 -18.07
C CYS A 159 6.49 15.37 -17.34
N GLU A 160 6.70 14.24 -16.65
CA GLU A 160 7.93 14.03 -15.90
C GLU A 160 9.09 13.70 -16.83
N LYS A 161 10.16 14.45 -16.71
CA LYS A 161 11.37 14.27 -17.50
C LYS A 161 12.59 14.33 -16.58
N MET A 162 13.41 13.30 -16.65
CA MET A 162 14.68 13.24 -15.94
C MET A 162 15.81 13.05 -16.93
N GLU A 163 16.77 13.95 -16.92
CA GLU A 163 17.95 13.92 -17.79
C GLU A 163 19.23 13.88 -16.96
N CYS A 164 20.15 13.02 -17.36
CA CYS A 164 21.46 12.94 -16.79
C CYS A 164 22.52 13.29 -17.85
N SER A 165 23.50 14.14 -17.50
CA SER A 165 24.64 14.46 -18.34
C SER A 165 25.91 14.37 -17.48
N ASP A 166 26.87 13.59 -17.93
CA ASP A 166 28.15 13.37 -17.23
C ASP A 166 28.00 12.96 -15.75
N GLY A 167 26.97 12.13 -15.46
CA GLY A 167 26.67 11.67 -14.10
C GLY A 167 25.91 12.66 -13.23
N VAL A 168 25.52 13.82 -13.76
CA VAL A 168 24.76 14.86 -13.04
C VAL A 168 23.33 14.94 -13.54
N LEU A 169 22.36 14.88 -12.61
CA LEU A 169 20.96 15.11 -12.92
C LEU A 169 20.72 16.58 -13.20
N LYS A 170 20.04 16.89 -14.29
CA LYS A 170 19.64 18.26 -14.63
C LYS A 170 18.47 18.74 -13.78
N GLN A 171 17.49 17.85 -13.58
CA GLN A 171 16.32 18.10 -12.74
C GLN A 171 16.62 17.66 -11.30
N HIS A 172 17.25 18.51 -10.52
CA HIS A 172 17.70 18.22 -9.16
C HIS A 172 16.83 18.86 -8.07
N SER A 173 15.79 19.58 -8.45
CA SER A 173 14.83 20.20 -7.53
C SER A 173 13.41 20.14 -8.08
N ILE A 174 12.42 20.35 -7.23
CA ILE A 174 10.99 20.34 -7.61
C ILE A 174 10.63 21.50 -8.55
N THR A 175 11.48 22.51 -8.67
CA THR A 175 11.30 23.61 -9.64
C THR A 175 11.66 23.19 -11.05
N ASP A 176 12.52 22.21 -11.21
CA ASP A 176 13.04 21.73 -12.48
C ASP A 176 12.41 20.39 -12.88
N TYR A 177 11.99 19.60 -11.88
CA TYR A 177 11.29 18.33 -12.06
C TYR A 177 9.79 18.56 -11.93
N ILE A 178 9.08 18.57 -13.07
CA ILE A 178 7.67 18.90 -13.13
C ILE A 178 6.85 17.64 -12.88
N ILE A 179 6.01 17.70 -11.84
CA ILE A 179 5.04 16.64 -11.49
C ILE A 179 3.61 17.15 -11.71
N PRO A 180 2.62 16.26 -11.88
CA PRO A 180 1.22 16.65 -11.94
C PRO A 180 0.77 17.44 -10.72
N THR A 181 -0.01 18.48 -10.93
CA THR A 181 -0.64 19.26 -9.87
C THR A 181 -2.13 18.90 -9.74
N ALA A 182 -2.80 19.43 -8.74
CA ALA A 182 -4.25 19.23 -8.59
C ALA A 182 -5.08 19.71 -9.79
N LYS A 183 -4.53 20.55 -10.68
CA LYS A 183 -5.18 21.01 -11.90
C LYS A 183 -5.06 20.02 -13.06
N ASP A 184 -4.08 19.13 -12.98
CA ASP A 184 -3.80 18.13 -14.03
C ASP A 184 -4.54 16.83 -13.76
N VAL A 185 -5.23 16.73 -12.60
CA VAL A 185 -5.99 15.53 -12.22
C VAL A 185 -7.20 15.37 -13.13
N VAL A 186 -7.28 14.20 -13.74
CA VAL A 186 -8.39 13.78 -14.60
C VAL A 186 -9.44 13.00 -13.83
N ASN A 187 -10.54 12.64 -14.49
CA ASN A 187 -11.55 11.77 -13.89
C ASN A 187 -10.98 10.35 -13.70
N ILE A 188 -10.82 9.93 -12.45
CA ILE A 188 -10.35 8.59 -12.09
C ILE A 188 -11.53 7.80 -11.54
N LYS A 189 -11.81 6.64 -12.15
CA LYS A 189 -12.78 5.67 -11.65
C LYS A 189 -12.09 4.35 -11.42
N ASN A 190 -12.28 3.80 -10.23
CA ASN A 190 -11.68 2.52 -9.88
C ASN A 190 -12.71 1.54 -9.31
N VAL A 191 -12.44 0.26 -9.52
CA VAL A 191 -13.15 -0.86 -8.91
C VAL A 191 -12.16 -1.78 -8.23
N PHE A 192 -12.57 -2.36 -7.11
CA PHE A 192 -11.79 -3.38 -6.41
C PHE A 192 -12.39 -4.75 -6.68
N ILE A 193 -11.51 -5.70 -6.99
CA ILE A 193 -11.88 -7.08 -7.23
C ILE A 193 -11.82 -7.82 -5.90
N ASP A 194 -12.91 -8.40 -5.46
CA ASP A 194 -12.99 -9.21 -4.24
C ASP A 194 -12.32 -10.58 -4.48
N ASN A 195 -11.04 -10.68 -4.14
CA ASN A 195 -10.22 -11.89 -4.26
C ASN A 195 -9.36 -12.07 -3.00
N PRO A 196 -9.97 -12.48 -1.86
CA PRO A 196 -9.31 -12.52 -0.57
C PRO A 196 -8.06 -13.40 -0.55
N CYS A 197 -7.02 -12.94 0.13
CA CYS A 197 -5.77 -13.66 0.35
C CYS A 197 -5.65 -14.09 1.83
N GLU A 198 -5.53 -15.38 2.09
CA GLU A 198 -5.43 -15.91 3.47
C GLU A 198 -4.20 -15.38 4.24
N LEU A 199 -3.16 -14.96 3.52
CA LEU A 199 -1.93 -14.42 4.11
C LEU A 199 -2.09 -12.99 4.64
N GLY A 200 -3.15 -12.28 4.24
CA GLY A 200 -3.44 -10.94 4.73
C GLY A 200 -4.56 -10.89 5.78
N PRO A 201 -4.67 -9.79 6.53
CA PRO A 201 -5.74 -9.60 7.51
C PRO A 201 -7.08 -9.52 6.81
N PHE A 202 -8.05 -10.33 7.23
CA PHE A 202 -9.38 -10.44 6.61
C PHE A 202 -9.37 -10.66 5.09
N GLY A 203 -8.24 -11.10 4.53
CA GLY A 203 -8.07 -11.32 3.11
C GLY A 203 -7.43 -10.16 2.33
N ALA A 204 -6.99 -9.10 2.98
CA ALA A 204 -6.36 -7.95 2.33
C ALA A 204 -4.99 -8.27 1.74
N LYS A 205 -4.68 -7.69 0.58
CA LYS A 205 -3.36 -7.70 -0.06
C LYS A 205 -2.67 -6.34 0.05
N GLY A 206 -1.38 -6.29 -0.25
CA GLY A 206 -0.66 -5.03 -0.41
C GLY A 206 -1.02 -4.36 -1.74
N ALA A 207 -1.13 -3.04 -1.74
CA ALA A 207 -1.56 -2.28 -2.91
C ALA A 207 -0.84 -0.94 -3.13
N GLY A 208 0.17 -0.61 -2.32
CA GLY A 208 0.82 0.70 -2.40
C GLY A 208 1.50 0.98 -3.74
N GLU A 209 2.28 0.04 -4.26
CA GLU A 209 3.00 0.20 -5.51
C GLU A 209 2.20 -0.27 -6.74
N LEU A 210 1.23 -1.16 -6.57
CA LEU A 210 0.39 -1.69 -7.65
C LEU A 210 -0.29 -0.58 -8.45
N THR A 211 -0.70 0.47 -7.79
CA THR A 211 -1.55 1.53 -8.37
C THR A 211 -0.82 2.48 -9.30
N LEU A 212 0.52 2.50 -9.27
CA LEU A 212 1.36 3.26 -10.19
C LEU A 212 1.41 2.63 -11.60
N VAL A 213 1.26 1.31 -11.68
CA VAL A 213 1.48 0.55 -12.91
C VAL A 213 0.27 0.65 -13.83
N GLY A 214 0.49 1.04 -15.10
CA GLY A 214 -0.54 1.07 -16.15
C GLY A 214 -0.46 2.27 -17.05
#